data_bf9d9953432a7c1aa5fad1db4b73962b
#
_entry.id   bf9d9953432a7c1aa5fad1db4b73962b
#
_cell.length_a   1.000
_cell.length_b   1.000
_cell.length_c   1.000
_cell.angle_alpha   90.00
_cell.angle_beta   90.00
_cell.angle_gamma   90.00
#
_symmetry.space_group_name_H-M   'P 1'
#
loop_
_entity.id
_entity.type
_entity.pdbx_description
1 polymer ?
#
loop_
_entity_poly.entity_id
_entity_poly.type
_entity_poly.pdbx_seq_one_letter_code
_entity_poly.pdbx_strand_id
1 'polypeptide(L)'
;MKQDRLRIIFMGTPDFAVASLEALLAGRHQVVGVVTMPDKAIGRHHDVLQASPVKECALKHGIPVLQPEKLRDEDFLAQLRSLQADLQVVVAFRMLPEVVWAMPRLGAFNLHAALLPQYRGAAPINWAIIHGDEQTGITTFWLDHQIDTGRIICQETLPIGPDDCAGDIHDRMMVQGAALVCHTADMIADGEAEAVPQEQFLTDEPLRPAPKIFKETCEIRWNELSAQEVHNFVRGLSPYPAAWTTLEEPGGKRTVLKVYRTHPEQQTHSLPVGTLETDGRKWLRVAAKDGYVYLEELQLAGKKKMPVADFLRGAHVEGARLV
;
A
#
# COMPACT_ATOMS: atom_id res chain seq x y z
N MET A 1 -6.03 33.89 -8.02
CA MET A 1 -7.09 34.16 -9.00
C MET A 1 -7.85 32.86 -9.20
N LYS A 2 -9.17 32.89 -9.00
CA LYS A 2 -10.06 31.73 -9.21
C LYS A 2 -10.04 31.28 -10.67
N GLN A 3 -9.97 29.97 -10.89
CA GLN A 3 -9.98 29.37 -12.23
C GLN A 3 -11.09 28.33 -12.31
N ASP A 4 -11.93 28.46 -13.29
CA ASP A 4 -13.07 27.55 -13.47
C ASP A 4 -12.62 26.14 -13.87
N ARG A 5 -11.47 26.00 -14.54
CA ARG A 5 -10.97 24.71 -15.04
C ARG A 5 -9.45 24.70 -15.10
N LEU A 6 -8.81 23.71 -14.48
CA LEU A 6 -7.37 23.46 -14.56
C LEU A 6 -7.06 22.43 -15.64
N ARG A 7 -5.88 22.57 -16.24
CA ARG A 7 -5.22 21.55 -17.06
C ARG A 7 -4.33 20.71 -16.15
N ILE A 8 -4.66 19.43 -15.99
CA ILE A 8 -4.00 18.54 -15.05
C ILE A 8 -3.21 17.46 -15.78
N ILE A 9 -1.95 17.23 -15.38
CA ILE A 9 -1.22 16.00 -15.66
C ILE A 9 -1.39 15.09 -14.46
N PHE A 10 -1.83 13.86 -14.70
CA PHE A 10 -1.92 12.83 -13.67
C PHE A 10 -0.72 11.89 -13.75
N MET A 11 -0.10 11.57 -12.61
CA MET A 11 1.03 10.66 -12.51
C MET A 11 0.72 9.52 -11.53
N GLY A 12 0.69 8.30 -12.01
CA GLY A 12 0.37 7.13 -11.21
C GLY A 12 0.67 5.83 -11.94
N THR A 13 0.64 4.69 -11.23
CA THR A 13 0.94 3.40 -11.85
C THR A 13 -0.03 2.29 -11.43
N PRO A 14 -0.21 1.95 -10.12
CA PRO A 14 -1.03 0.83 -9.68
C PRO A 14 -2.54 1.15 -9.75
N ASP A 15 -3.34 0.15 -9.50
CA ASP A 15 -4.79 0.22 -9.39
C ASP A 15 -5.26 1.26 -8.36
N PHE A 16 -4.55 1.40 -7.25
CA PHE A 16 -4.81 2.46 -6.25
C PHE A 16 -4.96 3.86 -6.87
N ALA A 17 -4.18 4.16 -7.91
CA ALA A 17 -4.21 5.45 -8.59
C ALA A 17 -5.37 5.61 -9.60
N VAL A 18 -5.97 4.50 -10.05
CA VAL A 18 -7.02 4.51 -11.08
C VAL A 18 -8.27 5.25 -10.62
N ALA A 19 -8.74 5.00 -9.40
CA ALA A 19 -9.93 5.66 -8.89
C ALA A 19 -9.79 7.20 -8.83
N SER A 20 -8.58 7.70 -8.47
CA SER A 20 -8.28 9.13 -8.48
C SER A 20 -8.28 9.70 -9.90
N LEU A 21 -7.72 8.96 -10.88
CA LEU A 21 -7.75 9.37 -12.28
C LEU A 21 -9.18 9.43 -12.82
N GLU A 22 -9.98 8.39 -12.60
CA GLU A 22 -11.38 8.35 -13.03
C GLU A 22 -12.22 9.48 -12.41
N ALA A 23 -12.01 9.77 -11.13
CA ALA A 23 -12.69 10.88 -10.46
C ALA A 23 -12.32 12.25 -11.06
N LEU A 24 -11.03 12.48 -11.36
CA LEU A 24 -10.60 13.69 -12.04
C LEU A 24 -11.18 13.81 -13.46
N LEU A 25 -11.26 12.69 -14.21
CA LEU A 25 -11.86 12.66 -15.56
C LEU A 25 -13.35 12.97 -15.54
N ALA A 26 -14.05 12.54 -14.48
CA ALA A 26 -15.47 12.83 -14.29
C ALA A 26 -15.73 14.25 -13.71
N GLY A 27 -14.69 14.88 -13.16
CA GLY A 27 -14.77 16.19 -12.51
C GLY A 27 -14.75 17.37 -13.46
N ARG A 28 -14.63 18.59 -12.90
CA ARG A 28 -14.66 19.86 -13.67
C ARG A 28 -13.35 20.15 -14.41
N HIS A 29 -12.23 19.54 -14.01
CA HIS A 29 -10.92 19.82 -14.57
C HIS A 29 -10.65 19.00 -15.84
N GLN A 30 -9.59 19.35 -16.56
CA GLN A 30 -9.19 18.64 -17.76
C GLN A 30 -7.89 17.88 -17.51
N VAL A 31 -7.94 16.54 -17.53
CA VAL A 31 -6.74 15.73 -17.59
C VAL A 31 -6.18 15.79 -19.01
N VAL A 32 -5.02 16.42 -19.19
CA VAL A 32 -4.39 16.66 -20.50
C VAL A 32 -3.33 15.64 -20.83
N GLY A 33 -2.91 14.83 -19.88
CA GLY A 33 -1.97 13.76 -20.06
C GLY A 33 -1.79 12.93 -18.80
N VAL A 34 -1.32 11.72 -18.99
CA VAL A 34 -1.01 10.76 -17.93
C VAL A 34 0.44 10.33 -18.05
N VAL A 35 1.15 10.29 -16.93
CA VAL A 35 2.50 9.74 -16.83
C VAL A 35 2.44 8.47 -15.98
N THR A 36 2.94 7.37 -16.51
CA THR A 36 2.99 6.09 -15.81
C THR A 36 4.30 5.36 -16.08
N MET A 37 4.55 4.27 -15.35
CA MET A 37 5.74 3.45 -15.59
C MET A 37 5.67 2.76 -16.96
N PRO A 38 6.81 2.46 -17.59
CA PRO A 38 6.87 1.61 -18.76
C PRO A 38 6.18 0.27 -18.54
N ASP A 39 5.66 -0.32 -19.61
CA ASP A 39 5.04 -1.63 -19.59
C ASP A 39 6.04 -2.68 -19.08
N LYS A 40 5.56 -3.62 -18.27
CA LYS A 40 6.40 -4.66 -17.67
C LYS A 40 6.34 -5.93 -18.51
N ALA A 41 7.50 -6.48 -18.82
CA ALA A 41 7.58 -7.82 -19.39
C ALA A 41 7.19 -8.85 -18.33
N ILE A 42 6.18 -9.66 -18.62
CA ILE A 42 5.65 -10.73 -17.75
C ILE A 42 5.71 -12.08 -18.44
N GLY A 43 5.43 -13.15 -17.70
CA GLY A 43 5.52 -14.52 -18.20
C GLY A 43 6.91 -15.15 -18.00
N ARG A 44 6.99 -16.47 -18.17
CA ARG A 44 8.26 -17.22 -17.98
C ARG A 44 9.37 -16.81 -18.96
N HIS A 45 8.99 -16.32 -20.13
CA HIS A 45 9.91 -15.93 -21.19
C HIS A 45 9.97 -14.41 -21.41
N HIS A 46 9.29 -13.60 -20.56
CA HIS A 46 9.20 -12.14 -20.70
C HIS A 46 8.67 -11.68 -22.07
N ASP A 47 7.81 -12.47 -22.69
CA ASP A 47 7.29 -12.29 -24.05
C ASP A 47 5.96 -11.51 -24.09
N VAL A 48 5.33 -11.28 -22.94
CA VAL A 48 4.09 -10.50 -22.82
C VAL A 48 4.37 -9.19 -22.13
N LEU A 49 4.01 -8.06 -22.74
CA LEU A 49 4.05 -6.75 -22.11
C LEU A 49 2.72 -6.47 -21.42
N GLN A 50 2.77 -6.18 -20.13
CA GLN A 50 1.62 -5.77 -19.33
C GLN A 50 1.63 -4.27 -19.13
N ALA A 51 0.57 -3.61 -19.58
CA ALA A 51 0.31 -2.20 -19.30
C ALA A 51 0.00 -1.97 -17.81
N SER A 52 0.29 -0.79 -17.32
CA SER A 52 -0.16 -0.40 -15.97
C SER A 52 -1.67 -0.18 -15.96
N PRO A 53 -2.36 -0.41 -14.83
CA PRO A 53 -3.79 -0.09 -14.68
C PRO A 53 -4.12 1.37 -15.05
N VAL A 54 -3.24 2.31 -14.69
CA VAL A 54 -3.39 3.72 -15.04
C VAL A 54 -3.28 3.96 -16.55
N LYS A 55 -2.38 3.26 -17.25
CA LYS A 55 -2.29 3.32 -18.72
C LYS A 55 -3.58 2.80 -19.38
N GLU A 56 -4.08 1.65 -18.93
CA GLU A 56 -5.31 1.07 -19.47
C GLU A 56 -6.50 2.03 -19.29
N CYS A 57 -6.62 2.66 -18.12
CA CYS A 57 -7.63 3.66 -17.85
C CYS A 57 -7.48 4.88 -18.79
N ALA A 58 -6.27 5.44 -18.91
CA ALA A 58 -6.01 6.60 -19.77
C ALA A 58 -6.35 6.32 -21.24
N LEU A 59 -5.95 5.16 -21.77
CA LEU A 59 -6.25 4.76 -23.16
C LEU A 59 -7.76 4.62 -23.41
N LYS A 60 -8.50 4.08 -22.46
CA LYS A 60 -9.97 3.97 -22.52
C LYS A 60 -10.64 5.34 -22.71
N HIS A 61 -10.06 6.37 -22.10
CA HIS A 61 -10.58 7.75 -22.15
C HIS A 61 -9.91 8.62 -23.23
N GLY A 62 -9.03 8.03 -24.07
CA GLY A 62 -8.34 8.77 -25.12
C GLY A 62 -7.34 9.82 -24.63
N ILE A 63 -6.81 9.65 -23.40
CA ILE A 63 -5.85 10.56 -22.80
C ILE A 63 -4.43 10.20 -23.26
N PRO A 64 -3.59 11.17 -23.67
CA PRO A 64 -2.18 10.94 -23.99
C PRO A 64 -1.41 10.32 -22.81
N VAL A 65 -0.63 9.28 -23.10
CA VAL A 65 0.16 8.54 -22.09
C VAL A 65 1.64 8.72 -22.37
N LEU A 66 2.38 9.15 -21.36
CA LEU A 66 3.83 9.26 -21.38
C LEU A 66 4.42 8.18 -20.44
N GLN A 67 5.40 7.42 -20.94
CA GLN A 67 6.04 6.31 -20.19
C GLN A 67 7.57 6.45 -20.20
N PRO A 68 8.12 7.49 -19.54
CA PRO A 68 9.55 7.72 -19.54
C PRO A 68 10.29 6.64 -18.72
N GLU A 69 11.38 6.11 -19.25
CA GLU A 69 12.31 5.32 -18.44
C GLU A 69 13.04 6.21 -17.44
N LYS A 70 13.49 7.38 -17.91
CA LYS A 70 14.18 8.40 -17.11
C LYS A 70 13.37 9.68 -17.07
N LEU A 71 13.05 10.14 -15.86
CA LEU A 71 12.28 11.37 -15.65
C LEU A 71 13.02 12.67 -15.97
N ARG A 72 14.33 12.59 -16.23
CA ARG A 72 15.18 13.73 -16.64
C ARG A 72 15.53 13.71 -18.14
N ASP A 73 14.92 12.81 -18.87
CA ASP A 73 15.08 12.74 -20.31
C ASP A 73 14.53 14.01 -20.99
N GLU A 74 15.31 14.61 -21.90
CA GLU A 74 14.95 15.89 -22.53
C GLU A 74 13.72 15.80 -23.42
N ASP A 75 13.54 14.69 -24.16
CA ASP A 75 12.38 14.47 -25.01
C ASP A 75 11.12 14.32 -24.16
N PHE A 76 11.21 13.57 -23.04
CA PHE A 76 10.12 13.49 -22.07
C PHE A 76 9.76 14.85 -21.48
N LEU A 77 10.76 15.62 -21.06
CA LEU A 77 10.52 16.96 -20.48
C LEU A 77 9.91 17.92 -21.52
N ALA A 78 10.31 17.83 -22.79
CA ALA A 78 9.72 18.60 -23.88
C ALA A 78 8.25 18.21 -24.11
N GLN A 79 7.94 16.92 -24.16
CA GLN A 79 6.57 16.40 -24.27
C GLN A 79 5.71 16.85 -23.08
N LEU A 80 6.23 16.69 -21.84
CA LEU A 80 5.53 17.09 -20.63
C LEU A 80 5.20 18.60 -20.65
N ARG A 81 6.16 19.44 -21.04
CA ARG A 81 5.99 20.89 -21.16
C ARG A 81 4.95 21.27 -22.23
N SER A 82 4.93 20.53 -23.35
CA SER A 82 3.98 20.80 -24.45
C SER A 82 2.51 20.60 -24.06
N LEU A 83 2.25 19.82 -23.00
CA LEU A 83 0.89 19.64 -22.44
C LEU A 83 0.36 20.87 -21.71
N GLN A 84 1.21 21.86 -21.40
CA GLN A 84 0.84 23.12 -20.76
C GLN A 84 -0.09 22.93 -19.56
N ALA A 85 0.27 22.04 -18.66
CA ALA A 85 -0.50 21.78 -17.46
C ALA A 85 -0.37 22.91 -16.44
N ASP A 86 -1.45 23.19 -15.75
CA ASP A 86 -1.51 24.12 -14.62
C ASP A 86 -1.04 23.46 -13.32
N LEU A 87 -1.35 22.16 -13.17
CA LEU A 87 -1.17 21.38 -11.96
C LEU A 87 -0.75 19.94 -12.30
N GLN A 88 0.07 19.34 -11.45
CA GLN A 88 0.32 17.91 -11.47
C GLN A 88 -0.29 17.25 -10.25
N VAL A 89 -0.96 16.10 -10.46
CA VAL A 89 -1.53 15.26 -9.42
C VAL A 89 -0.78 13.92 -9.42
N VAL A 90 -0.19 13.57 -8.29
CA VAL A 90 0.64 12.38 -8.15
C VAL A 90 0.00 11.40 -7.17
N VAL A 91 -0.21 10.16 -7.60
CA VAL A 91 -0.78 9.10 -6.76
C VAL A 91 -0.02 7.79 -7.00
N ALA A 92 0.63 7.28 -5.96
CA ALA A 92 1.38 6.03 -6.03
C ALA A 92 2.33 5.96 -7.24
N PHE A 93 3.24 6.90 -7.32
CA PHE A 93 4.25 6.99 -8.37
C PHE A 93 5.67 7.02 -7.78
N ARG A 94 6.68 6.89 -8.63
CA ARG A 94 8.08 7.02 -8.21
C ARG A 94 8.44 8.47 -7.87
N MET A 95 9.50 8.67 -7.11
CA MET A 95 9.99 9.99 -6.75
C MET A 95 10.27 10.84 -8.00
N LEU A 96 9.76 12.06 -8.00
CA LEU A 96 9.89 13.02 -9.09
C LEU A 96 11.09 13.95 -8.86
N PRO A 97 11.92 14.21 -9.88
CA PRO A 97 12.93 15.27 -9.78
C PRO A 97 12.26 16.65 -9.86
N GLU A 98 12.92 17.65 -9.30
CA GLU A 98 12.43 19.04 -9.25
C GLU A 98 12.01 19.58 -10.63
N VAL A 99 12.82 19.30 -11.66
CA VAL A 99 12.52 19.72 -13.04
C VAL A 99 11.17 19.23 -13.57
N VAL A 100 10.59 18.19 -12.97
CA VAL A 100 9.26 17.66 -13.30
C VAL A 100 8.19 18.29 -12.42
N TRP A 101 8.31 18.17 -11.07
CA TRP A 101 7.24 18.61 -10.17
C TRP A 101 7.12 20.13 -10.04
N ALA A 102 8.19 20.88 -10.31
CA ALA A 102 8.15 22.36 -10.32
C ALA A 102 7.77 22.96 -11.69
N MET A 103 7.52 22.12 -12.71
CA MET A 103 7.22 22.59 -14.06
C MET A 103 5.86 23.31 -14.18
N PRO A 104 4.75 22.82 -13.60
CA PRO A 104 3.47 23.50 -13.67
C PRO A 104 3.45 24.76 -12.81
N ARG A 105 2.74 25.79 -13.26
CA ARG A 105 2.68 27.07 -12.54
C ARG A 105 2.04 27.01 -11.16
N LEU A 106 1.15 26.03 -10.90
CA LEU A 106 0.54 25.78 -9.60
C LEU A 106 1.26 24.68 -8.82
N GLY A 107 2.31 24.07 -9.39
CA GLY A 107 3.09 23.02 -8.73
C GLY A 107 2.50 21.64 -8.88
N ALA A 108 2.87 20.77 -7.95
CA ALA A 108 2.46 19.35 -7.91
C ALA A 108 2.08 18.95 -6.48
N PHE A 109 0.99 18.22 -6.31
CA PHE A 109 0.64 17.59 -5.04
C PHE A 109 0.56 16.08 -5.16
N ASN A 110 0.78 15.39 -4.04
CA ASN A 110 0.67 13.95 -3.92
C ASN A 110 -0.47 13.57 -2.98
N LEU A 111 -1.11 12.43 -3.27
CA LEU A 111 -1.96 11.71 -2.33
C LEU A 111 -1.14 10.62 -1.64
N HIS A 112 -0.98 10.73 -0.33
CA HIS A 112 -0.27 9.77 0.53
C HIS A 112 -1.25 8.99 1.40
N ALA A 113 -1.05 7.70 1.52
CA ALA A 113 -1.96 6.79 2.21
C ALA A 113 -1.65 6.67 3.72
N ALA A 114 -1.46 7.79 4.39
CA ALA A 114 -1.32 7.92 5.84
C ALA A 114 -1.66 9.34 6.30
N LEU A 115 -1.80 9.51 7.62
CA LEU A 115 -1.86 10.82 8.28
C LEU A 115 -0.43 11.34 8.47
N LEU A 116 0.07 12.13 7.53
CA LEU A 116 1.37 12.79 7.65
C LEU A 116 1.39 13.72 8.89
N PRO A 117 2.49 13.81 9.62
CA PRO A 117 3.86 13.34 9.30
C PRO A 117 4.16 11.88 9.62
N GLN A 118 3.22 11.11 10.17
CA GLN A 118 3.40 9.68 10.42
C GLN A 118 3.47 8.89 9.11
N TYR A 119 4.23 7.80 9.11
CA TYR A 119 4.31 6.84 8.00
C TYR A 119 4.75 7.43 6.65
N ARG A 120 5.70 8.38 6.66
CA ARG A 120 6.40 8.77 5.43
C ARG A 120 7.11 7.57 4.82
N GLY A 121 6.99 7.38 3.50
CA GLY A 121 7.67 6.31 2.80
C GLY A 121 6.79 5.44 1.92
N ALA A 122 7.24 4.21 1.64
CA ALA A 122 6.74 3.39 0.53
C ALA A 122 5.54 2.48 0.87
N ALA A 123 5.30 2.16 2.16
CA ALA A 123 4.29 1.17 2.56
C ALA A 123 3.45 1.63 3.77
N PRO A 124 2.86 2.85 3.74
CA PRO A 124 2.19 3.45 4.90
C PRO A 124 1.01 2.61 5.42
N ILE A 125 0.18 2.07 4.55
CA ILE A 125 -0.98 1.22 4.92
C ILE A 125 -0.52 0.00 5.71
N ASN A 126 0.50 -0.70 5.19
CA ASN A 126 1.00 -1.92 5.83
C ASN A 126 1.55 -1.63 7.24
N TRP A 127 2.37 -0.59 7.37
CA TRP A 127 3.03 -0.30 8.64
C TRP A 127 2.07 0.22 9.72
N ALA A 128 1.05 0.99 9.37
CA ALA A 128 0.01 1.39 10.32
C ALA A 128 -0.68 0.16 10.94
N ILE A 129 -1.02 -0.83 10.13
CA ILE A 129 -1.67 -2.06 10.59
C ILE A 129 -0.71 -2.95 11.38
N ILE A 130 0.54 -3.12 10.90
CA ILE A 130 1.57 -3.90 11.60
C ILE A 130 1.83 -3.35 13.01
N HIS A 131 1.83 -2.03 13.17
CA HIS A 131 1.99 -1.39 14.47
C HIS A 131 0.74 -1.46 15.35
N GLY A 132 -0.40 -1.94 14.82
CA GLY A 132 -1.63 -2.10 15.57
C GLY A 132 -2.41 -0.80 15.76
N ASP A 133 -2.19 0.19 14.90
CA ASP A 133 -2.95 1.44 14.97
C ASP A 133 -4.46 1.16 14.71
N GLU A 134 -5.32 1.84 15.47
CA GLU A 134 -6.78 1.75 15.32
C GLU A 134 -7.31 2.80 14.33
N GLN A 135 -6.44 3.70 13.87
CA GLN A 135 -6.77 4.76 12.94
C GLN A 135 -5.60 5.04 12.00
N THR A 136 -5.91 5.32 10.77
CA THR A 136 -5.00 5.86 9.76
C THR A 136 -5.72 6.95 8.97
N GLY A 137 -5.28 7.27 7.77
CA GLY A 137 -5.96 8.22 6.90
C GLY A 137 -5.21 8.46 5.61
N ILE A 138 -5.62 9.52 4.94
CA ILE A 138 -5.04 9.98 3.68
C ILE A 138 -4.68 11.45 3.79
N THR A 139 -3.62 11.85 3.11
CA THR A 139 -3.11 13.22 3.10
C THR A 139 -2.81 13.67 1.67
N THR A 140 -3.32 14.82 1.26
CA THR A 140 -2.80 15.55 0.10
C THR A 140 -1.82 16.62 0.57
N PHE A 141 -0.66 16.71 -0.11
CA PHE A 141 0.41 17.64 0.26
C PHE A 141 1.21 18.09 -0.96
N TRP A 142 1.78 19.28 -0.92
CA TRP A 142 2.65 19.81 -1.97
C TRP A 142 3.97 19.02 -2.02
N LEU A 143 4.43 18.69 -3.22
CA LEU A 143 5.75 18.09 -3.39
C LEU A 143 6.85 19.11 -3.10
N ASP A 144 7.92 18.62 -2.49
CA ASP A 144 9.16 19.37 -2.25
C ASP A 144 10.40 18.50 -2.51
N HIS A 145 11.57 18.94 -2.05
CA HIS A 145 12.84 18.27 -2.29
C HIS A 145 13.02 16.96 -1.49
N GLN A 146 12.27 16.77 -0.40
CA GLN A 146 12.37 15.61 0.46
C GLN A 146 11.15 14.71 0.32
N ILE A 147 11.32 13.41 0.59
CA ILE A 147 10.24 12.44 0.46
C ILE A 147 9.17 12.70 1.52
N ASP A 148 7.94 12.96 1.07
CA ASP A 148 6.73 13.10 1.87
C ASP A 148 6.81 14.15 2.99
N THR A 149 7.60 15.25 2.78
CA THR A 149 7.79 16.31 3.79
C THR A 149 7.04 17.61 3.48
N GLY A 150 6.49 17.74 2.31
CA GLY A 150 5.85 18.97 1.87
C GLY A 150 4.62 19.36 2.71
N ARG A 151 4.18 20.61 2.55
CA ARG A 151 3.08 21.18 3.32
C ARG A 151 1.76 20.49 3.03
N ILE A 152 1.03 20.13 4.07
CA ILE A 152 -0.27 19.44 3.99
C ILE A 152 -1.32 20.40 3.47
N ILE A 153 -2.11 19.94 2.49
CA ILE A 153 -3.27 20.67 1.96
C ILE A 153 -4.55 20.18 2.64
N CYS A 154 -4.78 18.85 2.60
CA CYS A 154 -5.94 18.22 3.23
C CYS A 154 -5.56 16.91 3.88
N GLN A 155 -6.30 16.53 4.93
CA GLN A 155 -6.22 15.21 5.56
C GLN A 155 -7.61 14.69 5.89
N GLU A 156 -7.79 13.39 5.73
CA GLU A 156 -8.98 12.68 6.19
C GLU A 156 -8.59 11.42 6.94
N THR A 157 -9.29 11.14 8.03
CA THR A 157 -9.06 9.96 8.87
C THR A 157 -9.85 8.76 8.38
N LEU A 158 -9.33 7.56 8.67
CA LEU A 158 -9.96 6.27 8.38
C LEU A 158 -9.76 5.33 9.56
N PRO A 159 -10.80 4.71 10.13
CA PRO A 159 -10.64 3.71 11.18
C PRO A 159 -10.07 2.41 10.63
N ILE A 160 -9.28 1.72 11.47
CA ILE A 160 -8.78 0.36 11.23
C ILE A 160 -9.48 -0.56 12.22
N GLY A 161 -10.30 -1.47 11.72
CA GLY A 161 -10.94 -2.50 12.55
C GLY A 161 -9.94 -3.57 13.01
N PRO A 162 -10.28 -4.34 14.06
CA PRO A 162 -9.38 -5.34 14.63
C PRO A 162 -8.96 -6.44 13.65
N ASP A 163 -9.82 -6.79 12.70
CA ASP A 163 -9.59 -7.82 11.70
C ASP A 163 -9.35 -7.26 10.27
N ASP A 164 -9.35 -5.94 10.11
CA ASP A 164 -9.05 -5.32 8.81
C ASP A 164 -7.63 -5.65 8.37
N CYS A 165 -7.49 -6.12 7.14
CA CYS A 165 -6.19 -6.33 6.52
C CYS A 165 -5.75 -5.13 5.65
N ALA A 166 -4.50 -5.14 5.20
CA ALA A 166 -3.99 -4.08 4.33
C ALA A 166 -4.81 -3.92 3.04
N GLY A 167 -5.36 -5.01 2.51
CA GLY A 167 -6.26 -4.96 1.35
C GLY A 167 -7.55 -4.20 1.64
N ASP A 168 -8.17 -4.42 2.80
CA ASP A 168 -9.42 -3.75 3.17
C ASP A 168 -9.22 -2.23 3.33
N ILE A 169 -8.11 -1.85 3.98
CA ILE A 169 -7.75 -0.44 4.15
C ILE A 169 -7.40 0.20 2.81
N HIS A 170 -6.63 -0.50 1.95
CA HIS A 170 -6.29 -0.06 0.60
C HIS A 170 -7.55 0.28 -0.21
N ASP A 171 -8.54 -0.62 -0.24
CA ASP A 171 -9.76 -0.44 -1.03
C ASP A 171 -10.59 0.74 -0.52
N ARG A 172 -10.70 0.90 0.81
CA ARG A 172 -11.36 2.07 1.40
C ARG A 172 -10.64 3.39 1.10
N MET A 173 -9.31 3.40 1.23
CA MET A 173 -8.49 4.58 0.93
C MET A 173 -8.51 4.94 -0.56
N MET A 174 -8.61 3.96 -1.44
CA MET A 174 -8.71 4.19 -2.88
C MET A 174 -9.95 5.03 -3.21
N VAL A 175 -11.10 4.73 -2.62
CA VAL A 175 -12.35 5.46 -2.83
C VAL A 175 -12.30 6.86 -2.17
N GLN A 176 -11.91 6.92 -0.90
CA GLN A 176 -11.82 8.17 -0.16
C GLN A 176 -10.76 9.10 -0.75
N GLY A 177 -9.61 8.55 -1.17
CA GLY A 177 -8.53 9.28 -1.80
C GLY A 177 -8.92 9.91 -3.14
N ALA A 178 -9.74 9.21 -3.93
CA ALA A 178 -10.26 9.76 -5.18
C ALA A 178 -11.10 11.04 -4.94
N ALA A 179 -11.96 11.03 -3.93
CA ALA A 179 -12.74 12.21 -3.53
C ALA A 179 -11.83 13.33 -3.00
N LEU A 180 -10.85 13.01 -2.16
CA LEU A 180 -9.93 13.99 -1.60
C LEU A 180 -9.04 14.64 -2.68
N VAL A 181 -8.60 13.88 -3.69
CA VAL A 181 -7.84 14.41 -4.84
C VAL A 181 -8.65 15.44 -5.62
N CYS A 182 -9.92 15.14 -5.91
CA CYS A 182 -10.80 16.10 -6.60
C CYS A 182 -11.04 17.34 -5.74
N HIS A 183 -11.37 17.17 -4.47
CA HIS A 183 -11.56 18.28 -3.54
C HIS A 183 -10.31 19.17 -3.44
N THR A 184 -9.13 18.58 -3.34
CA THR A 184 -7.85 19.31 -3.32
C THR A 184 -7.62 20.10 -4.61
N ALA A 185 -7.87 19.48 -5.78
CA ALA A 185 -7.74 20.17 -7.06
C ALA A 185 -8.73 21.34 -7.17
N ASP A 186 -9.95 21.19 -6.67
CA ASP A 186 -10.97 22.23 -6.61
C ASP A 186 -10.53 23.41 -5.73
N MET A 187 -10.05 23.14 -4.52
CA MET A 187 -9.53 24.16 -3.60
C MET A 187 -8.36 24.94 -4.23
N ILE A 188 -7.44 24.25 -4.92
CA ILE A 188 -6.33 24.90 -5.62
C ILE A 188 -6.85 25.81 -6.74
N ALA A 189 -7.81 25.35 -7.53
CA ALA A 189 -8.41 26.12 -8.61
C ALA A 189 -9.14 27.38 -8.09
N ASP A 190 -9.81 27.26 -6.96
CA ASP A 190 -10.54 28.35 -6.32
C ASP A 190 -9.64 29.32 -5.55
N GLY A 191 -8.35 28.97 -5.35
CA GLY A 191 -7.39 29.77 -4.60
C GLY A 191 -7.60 29.69 -3.08
N GLU A 192 -8.24 28.61 -2.62
CA GLU A 192 -8.61 28.34 -1.22
C GLU A 192 -7.69 27.32 -0.54
N ALA A 193 -6.70 26.77 -1.26
CA ALA A 193 -5.77 25.78 -0.73
C ALA A 193 -4.74 26.42 0.22
N GLU A 194 -5.04 26.42 1.52
CA GLU A 194 -4.11 26.83 2.57
C GLU A 194 -3.28 25.63 3.01
N ALA A 195 -1.98 25.64 2.66
CA ALA A 195 -1.09 24.53 3.02
C ALA A 195 -0.36 24.78 4.34
N VAL A 196 -0.41 23.77 5.23
CA VAL A 196 0.11 23.84 6.59
C VAL A 196 1.41 23.03 6.70
N PRO A 197 2.48 23.56 7.32
CA PRO A 197 3.70 22.81 7.59
C PRO A 197 3.42 21.57 8.46
N GLN A 198 4.07 20.44 8.14
CA GLN A 198 3.86 19.18 8.86
C GLN A 198 4.27 19.26 10.34
N GLU A 199 5.14 20.17 10.71
CA GLU A 199 5.56 20.42 12.09
C GLU A 199 4.39 20.79 13.02
N GLN A 200 3.31 21.35 12.48
CA GLN A 200 2.11 21.68 13.24
C GLN A 200 1.24 20.46 13.60
N PHE A 201 1.51 19.32 12.96
CA PHE A 201 0.83 18.04 13.24
C PHE A 201 1.67 17.10 14.10
N LEU A 202 2.84 17.55 14.57
CA LEU A 202 3.65 16.76 15.49
C LEU A 202 2.95 16.66 16.85
N THR A 203 2.98 15.47 17.41
CA THR A 203 2.53 15.15 18.78
C THR A 203 3.73 14.68 19.60
N ASP A 204 3.51 14.30 20.85
CA ASP A 204 4.55 13.68 21.69
C ASP A 204 4.92 12.26 21.23
N GLU A 205 4.16 11.66 20.31
CA GLU A 205 4.47 10.35 19.76
C GLU A 205 5.63 10.43 18.77
N PRO A 206 6.57 9.46 18.80
CA PRO A 206 7.68 9.41 17.86
C PRO A 206 7.17 9.18 16.45
N LEU A 207 7.82 9.82 15.48
CA LEU A 207 7.54 9.59 14.08
C LEU A 207 7.92 8.16 13.66
N ARG A 208 6.97 7.45 13.08
CA ARG A 208 7.15 6.10 12.54
C ARG A 208 7.31 6.17 11.04
N PRO A 209 8.43 5.70 10.47
CA PRO A 209 8.61 5.62 9.03
C PRO A 209 7.84 4.43 8.44
N ALA A 210 7.58 4.48 7.14
CA ALA A 210 6.98 3.40 6.39
C ALA A 210 7.92 2.89 5.28
N PRO A 211 9.02 2.23 5.64
CA PRO A 211 9.99 1.76 4.65
C PRO A 211 9.37 0.72 3.70
N LYS A 212 10.01 0.56 2.55
CA LYS A 212 9.63 -0.46 1.59
C LYS A 212 9.71 -1.85 2.21
N ILE A 213 8.68 -2.66 1.97
CA ILE A 213 8.61 -4.04 2.43
C ILE A 213 9.27 -4.96 1.38
N PHE A 214 10.18 -5.80 1.86
CA PHE A 214 10.87 -6.82 1.08
C PHE A 214 10.43 -8.21 1.53
N LYS A 215 10.73 -9.23 0.74
CA LYS A 215 10.35 -10.60 1.06
C LYS A 215 10.87 -11.03 2.43
N GLU A 216 12.09 -10.67 2.76
CA GLU A 216 12.77 -11.01 4.01
C GLU A 216 12.08 -10.38 5.24
N THR A 217 11.51 -9.18 5.07
CA THR A 217 10.75 -8.51 6.14
C THR A 217 9.36 -9.09 6.37
N CYS A 218 8.91 -10.02 5.53
CA CYS A 218 7.61 -10.68 5.67
C CYS A 218 7.66 -11.99 6.47
N GLU A 219 8.83 -12.38 6.98
CA GLU A 219 8.99 -13.57 7.82
C GLU A 219 8.43 -13.35 9.22
N ILE A 220 7.58 -14.25 9.68
CA ILE A 220 7.00 -14.19 11.03
C ILE A 220 8.05 -14.61 12.06
N ARG A 221 8.41 -13.69 12.93
CA ARG A 221 9.39 -13.92 14.01
C ARG A 221 8.69 -14.35 15.29
N TRP A 222 8.32 -15.62 15.35
CA TRP A 222 7.53 -16.18 16.44
C TRP A 222 8.10 -15.92 17.84
N ASN A 223 9.43 -15.96 17.98
CA ASN A 223 10.12 -15.74 19.28
C ASN A 223 10.17 -14.27 19.72
N GLU A 224 9.89 -13.33 18.82
CA GLU A 224 9.98 -11.89 19.10
C GLU A 224 8.61 -11.28 19.36
N LEU A 225 7.55 -11.79 18.70
CA LEU A 225 6.23 -11.20 18.66
C LEU A 225 5.26 -11.89 19.64
N SER A 226 4.38 -11.12 20.26
CA SER A 226 3.18 -11.59 20.95
C SER A 226 2.14 -12.14 19.96
N ALA A 227 1.12 -12.83 20.45
CA ALA A 227 0.04 -13.35 19.60
C ALA A 227 -0.68 -12.22 18.86
N GLN A 228 -0.91 -11.09 19.53
CA GLN A 228 -1.53 -9.90 18.91
C GLN A 228 -0.62 -9.26 17.85
N GLU A 229 0.68 -9.15 18.13
CA GLU A 229 1.63 -8.60 17.15
C GLU A 229 1.77 -9.49 15.92
N VAL A 230 1.75 -10.83 16.07
CA VAL A 230 1.71 -11.76 14.93
C VAL A 230 0.44 -11.54 14.12
N HIS A 231 -0.72 -11.39 14.76
CA HIS A 231 -1.98 -11.11 14.07
C HIS A 231 -1.90 -9.79 13.28
N ASN A 232 -1.42 -8.72 13.90
CA ASN A 232 -1.25 -7.43 13.25
C ASN A 232 -0.25 -7.52 12.06
N PHE A 233 0.83 -8.26 12.24
CA PHE A 233 1.84 -8.49 11.21
C PHE A 233 1.25 -9.23 9.99
N VAL A 234 0.49 -10.31 10.23
CA VAL A 234 -0.17 -11.07 9.17
C VAL A 234 -1.19 -10.22 8.42
N ARG A 235 -2.10 -9.56 9.13
CA ARG A 235 -3.15 -8.73 8.50
C ARG A 235 -2.56 -7.49 7.80
N GLY A 236 -1.47 -6.91 8.34
CA GLY A 236 -0.77 -5.80 7.72
C GLY A 236 -0.03 -6.16 6.42
N LEU A 237 0.23 -7.45 6.18
CA LEU A 237 0.84 -7.96 4.97
C LEU A 237 -0.13 -8.68 4.03
N SER A 238 -1.39 -8.82 4.42
CA SER A 238 -2.41 -9.53 3.63
C SER A 238 -3.22 -8.55 2.74
N PRO A 239 -3.56 -8.93 1.52
CA PRO A 239 -3.26 -10.20 0.82
C PRO A 239 -1.87 -10.24 0.17
N TYR A 240 -1.16 -9.13 0.10
CA TYR A 240 0.16 -9.01 -0.55
C TYR A 240 1.06 -8.06 0.25
N PRO A 241 2.34 -8.42 0.43
CA PRO A 241 3.10 -9.56 -0.13
C PRO A 241 2.82 -10.91 0.58
N ALA A 242 2.06 -10.93 1.64
CA ALA A 242 1.74 -12.00 2.58
C ALA A 242 2.88 -12.34 3.55
N ALA A 243 2.53 -12.46 4.82
CA ALA A 243 3.44 -12.98 5.84
C ALA A 243 3.78 -14.46 5.56
N TRP A 244 4.97 -14.89 5.90
CA TRP A 244 5.39 -16.26 5.70
C TRP A 244 6.21 -16.78 6.88
N THR A 245 6.25 -18.08 7.02
CA THR A 245 7.04 -18.83 8.00
C THR A 245 7.50 -20.14 7.38
N THR A 246 8.29 -20.92 8.08
CA THR A 246 8.71 -22.24 7.65
C THR A 246 8.05 -23.32 8.50
N LEU A 247 7.32 -24.23 7.87
CA LEU A 247 6.84 -25.47 8.47
C LEU A 247 7.96 -26.48 8.48
N GLU A 248 8.40 -26.90 9.66
CA GLU A 248 9.40 -27.95 9.87
C GLU A 248 8.72 -29.22 10.36
N GLU A 249 8.77 -30.28 9.54
CA GLU A 249 8.23 -31.60 9.85
C GLU A 249 9.20 -32.41 10.74
N PRO A 250 8.74 -33.42 11.51
CA PRO A 250 9.60 -34.23 12.39
C PRO A 250 10.79 -34.86 11.68
N GLY A 251 10.69 -35.13 10.40
CA GLY A 251 11.77 -35.63 9.54
C GLY A 251 12.79 -34.59 9.09
N GLY A 252 12.68 -33.33 9.55
CA GLY A 252 13.56 -32.21 9.16
C GLY A 252 13.25 -31.60 7.83
N LYS A 253 12.19 -32.02 7.14
CA LYS A 253 11.73 -31.39 5.92
C LYS A 253 11.16 -30.00 6.24
N ARG A 254 11.61 -28.99 5.49
CA ARG A 254 11.20 -27.59 5.64
C ARG A 254 10.43 -27.10 4.41
N THR A 255 9.29 -26.49 4.65
CA THR A 255 8.43 -25.99 3.58
C THR A 255 7.91 -24.59 3.95
N VAL A 256 8.00 -23.64 3.02
CA VAL A 256 7.48 -22.30 3.23
C VAL A 256 5.95 -22.34 3.30
N LEU A 257 5.41 -21.70 4.32
CA LEU A 257 3.99 -21.52 4.57
C LEU A 257 3.68 -20.04 4.60
N LYS A 258 2.88 -19.56 3.68
CA LYS A 258 2.30 -18.20 3.72
C LYS A 258 1.05 -18.21 4.58
N VAL A 259 0.88 -17.16 5.38
CA VAL A 259 -0.27 -16.97 6.27
C VAL A 259 -1.00 -15.70 5.87
N TYR A 260 -2.31 -15.79 5.64
CA TYR A 260 -3.12 -14.69 5.14
C TYR A 260 -4.12 -14.19 6.17
N ARG A 261 -4.61 -15.08 7.02
CA ARG A 261 -5.60 -14.76 8.04
C ARG A 261 -5.35 -15.53 9.31
N THR A 262 -5.46 -14.84 10.43
CA THR A 262 -5.21 -15.39 11.77
C THR A 262 -6.21 -14.82 12.77
N HIS A 263 -6.30 -15.47 13.94
CA HIS A 263 -7.01 -14.96 15.09
C HIS A 263 -6.14 -15.17 16.34
N PRO A 264 -5.85 -14.11 17.14
CA PRO A 264 -5.05 -14.24 18.35
C PRO A 264 -5.92 -14.68 19.53
N GLU A 265 -5.37 -15.52 20.42
CA GLU A 265 -6.00 -15.90 21.68
C GLU A 265 -4.99 -15.72 22.81
N GLN A 266 -5.34 -14.87 23.78
CA GLN A 266 -4.54 -14.71 24.97
C GLN A 266 -4.83 -15.85 25.96
N GLN A 267 -3.92 -16.80 26.05
CA GLN A 267 -3.99 -17.95 26.95
C GLN A 267 -2.58 -18.36 27.36
N THR A 268 -2.30 -18.32 28.65
CA THR A 268 -1.00 -18.77 29.19
C THR A 268 -0.78 -20.26 28.88
N HIS A 269 0.39 -20.58 28.40
CA HIS A 269 0.83 -21.95 28.12
C HIS A 269 2.32 -22.15 28.45
N SER A 270 2.76 -23.39 28.51
CA SER A 270 4.16 -23.77 28.73
C SER A 270 4.83 -24.40 27.49
N LEU A 271 4.16 -24.38 26.36
CA LEU A 271 4.67 -24.92 25.10
C LEU A 271 5.81 -24.08 24.55
N PRO A 272 6.81 -24.66 23.93
CA PRO A 272 7.79 -23.93 23.14
C PRO A 272 7.11 -23.13 22.03
N VAL A 273 7.58 -21.90 21.80
CA VAL A 273 7.08 -21.05 20.72
C VAL A 273 7.22 -21.77 19.38
N GLY A 274 6.23 -21.63 18.50
CA GLY A 274 6.16 -22.30 17.21
C GLY A 274 5.55 -23.71 17.26
N THR A 275 5.24 -24.27 18.45
CA THR A 275 4.54 -25.54 18.58
C THR A 275 3.16 -25.46 17.97
N LEU A 276 2.82 -26.47 17.15
CA LEU A 276 1.50 -26.60 16.51
C LEU A 276 0.57 -27.47 17.36
N GLU A 277 -0.66 -27.01 17.53
CA GLU A 277 -1.77 -27.78 18.08
C GLU A 277 -2.96 -27.75 17.11
N THR A 278 -3.68 -28.88 17.00
CA THR A 278 -4.80 -29.03 16.07
C THR A 278 -5.76 -30.14 16.52
N ASP A 279 -7.04 -30.06 16.10
CA ASP A 279 -7.98 -31.18 16.17
C ASP A 279 -7.88 -32.11 14.95
N GLY A 280 -6.94 -31.82 14.03
CA GLY A 280 -6.74 -32.56 12.80
C GLY A 280 -7.82 -32.35 11.73
N ARG A 281 -8.77 -31.43 11.94
CA ARG A 281 -9.93 -31.25 11.04
C ARG A 281 -10.33 -29.81 10.79
N LYS A 282 -10.47 -28.99 11.83
CA LYS A 282 -11.12 -27.68 11.75
C LYS A 282 -10.19 -26.52 12.05
N TRP A 283 -9.28 -26.69 13.00
CA TRP A 283 -8.43 -25.62 13.47
C TRP A 283 -6.98 -26.06 13.63
N LEU A 284 -6.12 -25.12 13.48
CA LEU A 284 -4.68 -25.20 13.69
C LEU A 284 -4.24 -23.93 14.40
N ARG A 285 -3.57 -24.05 15.54
CA ARG A 285 -3.01 -22.92 16.28
C ARG A 285 -1.53 -23.10 16.55
N VAL A 286 -0.86 -22.00 16.73
CA VAL A 286 0.57 -21.91 16.97
C VAL A 286 0.77 -21.32 18.36
N ALA A 287 1.60 -21.94 19.18
CA ALA A 287 2.04 -21.38 20.45
C ALA A 287 2.92 -20.15 20.17
N ALA A 288 2.46 -18.97 20.57
CA ALA A 288 3.18 -17.71 20.52
C ALA A 288 3.77 -17.37 21.90
N LYS A 289 4.37 -16.21 22.05
CA LYS A 289 5.08 -15.81 23.27
C LYS A 289 4.19 -15.69 24.51
N ASP A 290 2.93 -15.30 24.33
CA ASP A 290 1.99 -14.94 25.40
C ASP A 290 0.58 -15.53 25.20
N GLY A 291 0.43 -16.40 24.20
CA GLY A 291 -0.85 -16.97 23.82
C GLY A 291 -0.76 -17.85 22.59
N TYR A 292 -1.86 -17.95 21.88
CA TYR A 292 -1.94 -18.71 20.65
C TYR A 292 -2.35 -17.85 19.47
N VAL A 293 -1.93 -18.25 18.28
CA VAL A 293 -2.38 -17.69 17.01
C VAL A 293 -3.05 -18.81 16.21
N TYR A 294 -4.36 -18.71 16.01
CA TYR A 294 -5.10 -19.57 15.09
C TYR A 294 -4.79 -19.17 13.66
N LEU A 295 -4.43 -20.13 12.82
CA LEU A 295 -4.27 -19.96 11.39
C LEU A 295 -5.61 -20.26 10.73
N GLU A 296 -6.17 -19.28 10.00
CA GLU A 296 -7.49 -19.44 9.35
C GLU A 296 -7.36 -19.65 7.84
N GLU A 297 -6.43 -18.93 7.21
CA GLU A 297 -6.19 -19.01 5.77
C GLU A 297 -4.70 -18.99 5.49
N LEU A 298 -4.25 -19.97 4.70
CA LEU A 298 -2.82 -20.21 4.48
C LEU A 298 -2.53 -20.77 3.08
N GLN A 299 -1.23 -20.81 2.72
CA GLN A 299 -0.77 -21.35 1.45
C GLN A 299 0.57 -22.05 1.63
N LEU A 300 0.60 -23.35 1.45
CA LEU A 300 1.85 -24.09 1.37
C LEU A 300 2.54 -23.84 0.02
N ALA A 301 3.88 -23.83 0.01
CA ALA A 301 4.63 -23.64 -1.22
C ALA A 301 4.20 -24.63 -2.32
N GLY A 302 3.93 -24.11 -3.53
CA GLY A 302 3.45 -24.89 -4.67
C GLY A 302 1.95 -25.25 -4.65
N LYS A 303 1.21 -24.81 -3.61
CA LYS A 303 -0.24 -25.02 -3.52
C LYS A 303 -1.01 -23.70 -3.69
N LYS A 304 -2.33 -23.78 -3.80
CA LYS A 304 -3.22 -22.62 -3.77
C LYS A 304 -3.46 -22.19 -2.33
N LYS A 305 -3.82 -20.93 -2.15
CA LYS A 305 -4.36 -20.38 -0.90
C LYS A 305 -5.66 -21.12 -0.55
N MET A 306 -5.83 -21.50 0.72
CA MET A 306 -6.97 -22.28 1.19
C MET A 306 -7.27 -22.04 2.67
N PRO A 307 -8.53 -22.26 3.10
CA PRO A 307 -8.89 -22.32 4.51
C PRO A 307 -8.11 -23.44 5.25
N VAL A 308 -7.88 -23.25 6.54
CA VAL A 308 -7.14 -24.23 7.36
C VAL A 308 -7.77 -25.61 7.38
N ALA A 309 -9.11 -25.70 7.38
CA ALA A 309 -9.82 -26.98 7.33
C ALA A 309 -9.52 -27.79 6.06
N ASP A 310 -9.32 -27.11 4.93
CA ASP A 310 -8.95 -27.73 3.65
C ASP A 310 -7.50 -28.21 3.67
N PHE A 311 -6.62 -27.42 4.28
CA PHE A 311 -5.22 -27.77 4.48
C PHE A 311 -5.10 -29.05 5.34
N LEU A 312 -5.80 -29.14 6.47
CA LEU A 312 -5.75 -30.26 7.39
C LEU A 312 -6.28 -31.58 6.81
N ARG A 313 -7.12 -31.54 5.76
CA ARG A 313 -7.55 -32.75 5.05
C ARG A 313 -6.42 -33.45 4.27
N GLY A 314 -5.39 -32.72 3.91
CA GLY A 314 -4.29 -33.24 3.11
C GLY A 314 -2.91 -33.11 3.75
N ALA A 315 -2.81 -32.56 4.94
CA ALA A 315 -1.55 -32.35 5.66
C ALA A 315 -1.61 -32.93 7.08
N HIS A 316 -0.58 -33.70 7.44
CA HIS A 316 -0.38 -34.16 8.78
C HIS A 316 0.67 -33.26 9.45
N VAL A 317 0.27 -32.53 10.47
CA VAL A 317 1.12 -31.57 11.19
C VAL A 317 1.53 -32.04 12.59
N GLU A 318 1.24 -33.27 12.94
CA GLU A 318 1.62 -33.84 14.23
C GLU A 318 3.14 -33.84 14.42
N GLY A 319 3.61 -33.22 15.50
CA GLY A 319 5.03 -33.06 15.79
C GLY A 319 5.78 -32.07 14.89
N ALA A 320 5.09 -31.40 13.96
CA ALA A 320 5.67 -30.30 13.19
C ALA A 320 5.66 -29.02 14.02
N ARG A 321 6.49 -28.05 13.61
CA ARG A 321 6.55 -26.73 14.23
C ARG A 321 6.73 -25.64 13.18
N LEU A 322 6.39 -24.41 13.53
CA LEU A 322 6.74 -23.22 12.75
C LEU A 322 8.03 -22.58 13.29
N VAL A 323 8.93 -22.26 12.38
CA VAL A 323 10.24 -21.66 12.66
C VAL A 323 10.50 -20.48 11.74
#